data_349a682f44137de8a5f9fab5cb3c312b
#
_entry.id   349a682f44137de8a5f9fab5cb3c312b
#
_cell.length_a   1.000
_cell.length_b   1.000
_cell.length_c   1.000
_cell.angle_alpha   90.00
_cell.angle_beta   90.00
_cell.angle_gamma   90.00
#
_symmetry.space_group_name_H-M   'P 1'
#
loop_
_entity.id
_entity.type
_entity.pdbx_description
1 polymer ?
#
loop_
_entity_poly.entity_id
_entity_poly.type
_entity_poly.pdbx_seq_one_letter_code
_entity_poly.pdbx_strand_id
1 'polypeptide(L)'
;SEQEELCEQMVTKKYNIFLSWLNNEGTYNEEAMQHDQFNIINYLHNKGYADATVDIKVDEAVQENRIIITITACKGSIYRVGNISIEGNKLFCTEDILRQFTFCEGGVYSPEQIRTTVDNITNLYGRFGYIDATVDHEPCLSECEDCVYNIKFYIEEGEQFRVGLIKVFGNCQTQTKVILHETLVIPGEVFNVEKLKKTEERLTNVGYFSHVNVYAVKSEGPYSLGENYRDVHIEVEETSTGHFGAFFGFSTAESVFGGLNVTEKNFNYRGLGRLFQDGYSALRGGGEYAHATATVGAKSRSYVFSWTKPFFNDTKWIVGFELENSVNRYIAKDYDIKTYGGLVNATYQLNQFMKLGWHYRLKHTDIETSGGLEYEERYKYYSKSESGPLLSVESKNDGMVSATGLTWTYDSTDHPAKPTQGVKSRFEIEVAGLGGNYRFFATAYTNSWYYKLDRRSVLKFRADFRFVSPFGGTSRKRMPLDERLFLGGDNMIRGYRPYKLGPRFIDGDPRGGMSMQIYSIEASRRLMKNLEGFVFCDGGHLSFSRFDFGLGSGRISTSVGLGIRFKIFDGMPPLTMGYGIPLNPKSRGEVKSFFISVGGRF
;
A
#
# COMPACT_ATOMS: atom_id res chain seq x y z
N SER A 1 -22.60 0.57 -22.94
CA SER A 1 -23.04 -0.09 -24.20
C SER A 1 -21.99 -1.10 -24.62
N GLU A 2 -22.35 -2.12 -25.43
CA GLU A 2 -21.37 -3.09 -25.94
C GLU A 2 -20.21 -2.41 -26.68
N GLN A 3 -20.46 -1.32 -27.36
CA GLN A 3 -19.39 -0.53 -28.01
C GLN A 3 -18.41 0.07 -27.02
N GLU A 4 -18.84 0.51 -25.86
CA GLU A 4 -17.94 1.01 -24.80
C GLU A 4 -17.09 -0.12 -24.22
N GLU A 5 -17.67 -1.32 -24.03
CA GLU A 5 -16.92 -2.49 -23.57
C GLU A 5 -15.83 -2.90 -24.57
N LEU A 6 -16.11 -2.87 -25.88
CA LEU A 6 -15.12 -3.11 -26.92
C LEU A 6 -14.03 -2.04 -26.94
N CYS A 7 -14.38 -0.77 -26.81
CA CYS A 7 -13.41 0.32 -26.73
C CYS A 7 -12.52 0.23 -25.46
N GLU A 8 -13.01 -0.36 -24.38
CA GLU A 8 -12.19 -0.61 -23.18
C GLU A 8 -11.08 -1.64 -23.41
N GLN A 9 -11.27 -2.62 -24.30
CA GLN A 9 -10.28 -3.63 -24.65
C GLN A 9 -9.16 -3.11 -25.56
N MET A 10 -9.38 -1.97 -26.21
CA MET A 10 -8.43 -1.40 -27.16
C MET A 10 -7.30 -0.63 -26.48
N VAL A 11 -6.11 -0.79 -27.01
CA VAL A 11 -4.92 0.02 -26.67
C VAL A 11 -5.05 1.41 -27.27
N THR A 12 -5.55 1.49 -28.52
CA THR A 12 -5.78 2.75 -29.24
C THR A 12 -6.94 3.52 -28.59
N LYS A 13 -6.70 4.77 -28.21
CA LYS A 13 -7.69 5.65 -27.58
C LYS A 13 -8.05 6.81 -28.51
N LYS A 14 -9.29 7.31 -28.38
CA LYS A 14 -9.74 8.47 -29.12
C LYS A 14 -8.92 9.70 -28.71
N TYR A 15 -8.51 10.51 -29.71
CA TYR A 15 -7.80 11.76 -29.47
C TYR A 15 -8.61 12.70 -28.58
N ASN A 16 -7.99 13.23 -27.53
CA ASN A 16 -8.55 14.23 -26.63
C ASN A 16 -7.55 15.36 -26.46
N ILE A 17 -7.92 16.60 -26.81
CA ILE A 17 -7.04 17.76 -26.88
C ILE A 17 -6.30 18.06 -25.54
N PHE A 18 -6.90 17.69 -24.40
CA PHE A 18 -6.31 17.91 -23.07
C PHE A 18 -5.45 16.73 -22.58
N LEU A 19 -5.79 15.50 -22.95
CA LEU A 19 -5.14 14.28 -22.44
C LEU A 19 -4.07 13.78 -23.40
N SER A 20 -4.26 13.92 -24.71
CA SER A 20 -3.30 13.47 -25.72
C SER A 20 -1.99 14.25 -25.68
N TRP A 21 -2.02 15.51 -25.25
CA TRP A 21 -0.81 16.31 -25.05
C TRP A 21 0.03 15.83 -23.85
N LEU A 22 -0.62 15.23 -22.82
CA LEU A 22 0.07 14.73 -21.61
C LEU A 22 0.57 13.30 -21.74
N ASN A 23 -0.15 12.43 -22.49
CA ASN A 23 0.07 10.98 -22.45
C ASN A 23 0.39 10.38 -23.82
N ASN A 24 0.51 11.18 -24.89
CA ASN A 24 0.59 10.71 -26.28
C ASN A 24 -0.56 9.75 -26.70
N GLU A 25 -1.68 9.73 -25.96
CA GLU A 25 -2.87 8.95 -26.30
C GLU A 25 -3.56 9.58 -27.53
N GLY A 26 -4.08 8.73 -28.44
CA GLY A 26 -4.76 9.19 -29.64
C GLY A 26 -3.84 9.47 -30.84
N THR A 27 -2.57 9.01 -30.77
CA THR A 27 -1.69 8.93 -31.95
C THR A 27 -1.89 7.60 -32.64
N TYR A 28 -1.86 7.60 -33.98
CA TYR A 28 -1.97 6.39 -34.79
C TYR A 28 -0.68 5.57 -34.68
N ASN A 29 -0.82 4.27 -34.43
CA ASN A 29 0.24 3.29 -34.46
C ASN A 29 -0.29 1.98 -35.06
N GLU A 30 0.33 1.51 -36.13
CA GLU A 30 -0.06 0.31 -36.86
C GLU A 30 0.07 -0.96 -36.02
N GLU A 31 1.12 -1.09 -35.21
CA GLU A 31 1.30 -2.23 -34.29
C GLU A 31 0.19 -2.27 -33.25
N ALA A 32 -0.19 -1.12 -32.69
CA ALA A 32 -1.29 -1.02 -31.74
C ALA A 32 -2.64 -1.46 -32.36
N MET A 33 -2.84 -1.20 -33.64
CA MET A 33 -4.05 -1.62 -34.36
C MET A 33 -4.14 -3.13 -34.54
N GLN A 34 -3.03 -3.81 -34.83
CA GLN A 34 -2.99 -5.27 -34.89
C GLN A 34 -3.29 -5.90 -33.53
N HIS A 35 -2.74 -5.31 -32.46
CA HIS A 35 -3.06 -5.71 -31.09
C HIS A 35 -4.55 -5.49 -30.76
N ASP A 36 -5.14 -4.39 -31.20
CA ASP A 36 -6.54 -4.09 -30.97
C ASP A 36 -7.46 -5.09 -31.68
N GLN A 37 -7.14 -5.46 -32.93
CA GLN A 37 -7.87 -6.49 -33.66
C GLN A 37 -7.87 -7.82 -32.90
N PHE A 38 -6.69 -8.25 -32.44
CA PHE A 38 -6.52 -9.48 -31.68
C PHE A 38 -7.28 -9.42 -30.34
N ASN A 39 -7.19 -8.31 -29.61
CA ASN A 39 -7.89 -8.12 -28.34
C ASN A 39 -9.42 -8.17 -28.50
N ILE A 40 -9.95 -7.55 -29.56
CA ILE A 40 -11.40 -7.57 -29.83
C ILE A 40 -11.87 -8.97 -30.22
N ILE A 41 -11.13 -9.69 -31.07
CA ILE A 41 -11.45 -11.08 -31.43
C ILE A 41 -11.46 -11.97 -30.19
N ASN A 42 -10.40 -11.91 -29.36
CA ASN A 42 -10.33 -12.68 -28.13
C ASN A 42 -11.46 -12.36 -27.16
N TYR A 43 -11.82 -11.08 -27.04
CA TYR A 43 -12.93 -10.67 -26.20
C TYR A 43 -14.27 -11.28 -26.70
N LEU A 44 -14.50 -11.28 -28.00
CA LEU A 44 -15.70 -11.87 -28.60
C LEU A 44 -15.71 -13.40 -28.45
N HIS A 45 -14.58 -14.07 -28.68
CA HIS A 45 -14.42 -15.51 -28.44
C HIS A 45 -14.72 -15.85 -26.97
N ASN A 46 -14.24 -15.07 -26.03
CA ASN A 46 -14.49 -15.27 -24.60
C ASN A 46 -15.95 -14.98 -24.19
N LYS A 47 -16.71 -14.29 -25.02
CA LYS A 47 -18.17 -14.14 -24.89
C LYS A 47 -18.98 -15.21 -25.63
N GLY A 48 -18.30 -16.22 -26.19
CA GLY A 48 -18.91 -17.37 -26.86
C GLY A 48 -19.10 -17.23 -28.37
N TYR A 49 -18.66 -16.15 -28.96
CA TYR A 49 -18.77 -15.96 -30.42
C TYR A 49 -17.53 -16.55 -31.13
N ALA A 50 -17.48 -17.88 -31.24
CA ALA A 50 -16.30 -18.56 -31.78
C ALA A 50 -16.00 -18.23 -33.25
N ASP A 51 -17.03 -17.87 -34.03
CA ASP A 51 -16.90 -17.49 -35.45
C ASP A 51 -16.73 -15.97 -35.65
N ALA A 52 -16.45 -15.21 -34.56
CA ALA A 52 -16.35 -13.78 -34.66
C ALA A 52 -15.18 -13.35 -35.55
N THR A 53 -15.45 -12.42 -36.46
CA THR A 53 -14.46 -11.79 -37.32
C THR A 53 -14.43 -10.27 -37.10
N VAL A 54 -13.24 -9.69 -37.17
CA VAL A 54 -13.04 -8.25 -36.97
C VAL A 54 -12.21 -7.71 -38.14
N ASP A 55 -12.77 -6.74 -38.83
CA ASP A 55 -12.10 -6.00 -39.91
C ASP A 55 -11.86 -4.56 -39.48
N ILE A 56 -10.67 -4.05 -39.74
CA ILE A 56 -10.26 -2.68 -39.38
C ILE A 56 -9.88 -1.94 -40.66
N LYS A 57 -10.60 -0.83 -40.93
CA LYS A 57 -10.29 0.10 -42.02
C LYS A 57 -9.77 1.42 -41.47
N VAL A 58 -8.73 1.91 -42.07
CA VAL A 58 -8.08 3.18 -41.72
C VAL A 58 -8.22 4.14 -42.90
N ASP A 59 -8.96 5.21 -42.70
CA ASP A 59 -9.18 6.26 -43.69
C ASP A 59 -8.49 7.56 -43.24
N GLU A 60 -7.71 8.17 -44.11
CA GLU A 60 -7.05 9.45 -43.86
C GLU A 60 -7.94 10.61 -44.32
N ALA A 61 -8.49 11.36 -43.39
CA ALA A 61 -9.19 12.60 -43.66
C ALA A 61 -8.22 13.79 -43.73
N VAL A 62 -7.47 13.90 -44.82
CA VAL A 62 -6.38 14.88 -45.05
C VAL A 62 -6.86 16.33 -44.82
N GLN A 63 -8.09 16.68 -45.16
CA GLN A 63 -8.62 18.04 -45.00
C GLN A 63 -8.83 18.41 -43.50
N GLU A 64 -9.05 17.43 -42.65
CA GLU A 64 -9.28 17.62 -41.21
C GLU A 64 -8.07 17.28 -40.33
N ASN A 65 -6.97 16.85 -40.94
CA ASN A 65 -5.78 16.36 -40.26
C ASN A 65 -6.12 15.28 -39.22
N ARG A 66 -6.98 14.31 -39.60
CA ARG A 66 -7.48 13.22 -38.76
C ARG A 66 -7.37 11.88 -39.46
N ILE A 67 -7.16 10.84 -38.67
CA ILE A 67 -7.28 9.45 -39.09
C ILE A 67 -8.57 8.89 -38.52
N ILE A 68 -9.40 8.34 -39.38
CA ILE A 68 -10.67 7.70 -39.02
C ILE A 68 -10.44 6.19 -39.05
N ILE A 69 -10.61 5.55 -37.91
CA ILE A 69 -10.49 4.10 -37.77
C ILE A 69 -11.88 3.53 -37.66
N THR A 70 -12.27 2.72 -38.62
CA THR A 70 -13.56 2.04 -38.67
C THR A 70 -13.35 0.57 -38.35
N ILE A 71 -13.92 0.10 -37.23
CA ILE A 71 -13.84 -1.30 -36.79
C ILE A 71 -15.20 -1.93 -37.03
N THR A 72 -15.19 -2.98 -37.85
CA THR A 72 -16.39 -3.78 -38.16
C THR A 72 -16.25 -5.15 -37.52
N ALA A 73 -17.09 -5.49 -36.55
CA ALA A 73 -17.11 -6.79 -35.90
C ALA A 73 -18.37 -7.56 -36.28
N CYS A 74 -18.18 -8.74 -36.86
CA CYS A 74 -19.24 -9.72 -37.12
C CYS A 74 -19.17 -10.81 -36.05
N LYS A 75 -20.21 -10.95 -35.22
CA LYS A 75 -20.19 -11.81 -34.03
C LYS A 75 -20.40 -13.30 -34.35
N GLY A 76 -21.22 -13.63 -35.35
CA GLY A 76 -21.65 -15.02 -35.57
C GLY A 76 -22.59 -15.54 -34.48
N SER A 77 -22.63 -16.87 -34.29
CA SER A 77 -23.47 -17.56 -33.32
C SER A 77 -22.80 -17.66 -31.95
N ILE A 78 -23.60 -17.80 -30.90
CA ILE A 78 -23.08 -18.06 -29.54
C ILE A 78 -22.90 -19.57 -29.37
N TYR A 79 -21.67 -20.00 -29.08
CA TYR A 79 -21.32 -21.35 -28.77
C TYR A 79 -21.40 -21.64 -27.27
N ARG A 80 -21.87 -22.85 -26.93
CA ARG A 80 -21.99 -23.29 -25.54
C ARG A 80 -21.15 -24.53 -25.30
N VAL A 81 -20.83 -24.80 -24.06
CA VAL A 81 -20.16 -26.00 -23.61
C VAL A 81 -21.19 -27.10 -23.46
N GLY A 82 -20.95 -28.21 -24.13
CA GLY A 82 -21.74 -29.45 -24.01
C GLY A 82 -21.22 -30.36 -22.90
N ASN A 83 -21.01 -31.63 -23.23
CA ASN A 83 -20.51 -32.63 -22.30
C ASN A 83 -19.01 -32.44 -22.02
N ILE A 84 -18.61 -32.59 -20.75
CA ILE A 84 -17.22 -32.52 -20.30
C ILE A 84 -16.78 -33.94 -19.92
N SER A 85 -15.74 -34.47 -20.57
CA SER A 85 -15.14 -35.75 -20.23
C SER A 85 -13.68 -35.58 -19.81
N ILE A 86 -13.25 -36.34 -18.80
CA ILE A 86 -11.90 -36.30 -18.25
C ILE A 86 -11.36 -37.72 -18.28
N GLU A 87 -10.18 -37.91 -18.88
CA GLU A 87 -9.49 -39.17 -18.99
C GLU A 87 -8.05 -39.06 -18.46
N GLY A 88 -7.53 -40.17 -17.88
CA GLY A 88 -6.14 -40.28 -17.42
C GLY A 88 -5.91 -39.91 -15.94
N ASN A 89 -6.91 -39.39 -15.24
CA ASN A 89 -6.83 -39.09 -13.82
C ASN A 89 -6.88 -40.35 -12.94
N LYS A 90 -5.79 -40.65 -12.25
CA LYS A 90 -5.67 -41.79 -11.31
C LYS A 90 -5.51 -41.31 -9.86
N LEU A 91 -4.81 -40.17 -9.65
CA LEU A 91 -4.50 -39.63 -8.33
C LEU A 91 -5.69 -38.91 -7.72
N PHE A 92 -6.37 -38.08 -8.50
CA PHE A 92 -7.51 -37.31 -8.05
C PHE A 92 -8.80 -37.87 -8.64
N CYS A 93 -9.88 -37.87 -7.85
CA CYS A 93 -11.19 -38.21 -8.38
C CYS A 93 -11.69 -37.10 -9.34
N THR A 94 -12.55 -37.51 -10.26
CA THR A 94 -13.11 -36.58 -11.27
C THR A 94 -13.80 -35.38 -10.63
N GLU A 95 -14.42 -35.55 -9.47
CA GLU A 95 -15.08 -34.46 -8.73
C GLU A 95 -14.11 -33.40 -8.23
N ASP A 96 -12.90 -33.79 -7.77
CA ASP A 96 -11.87 -32.83 -7.30
C ASP A 96 -11.29 -32.03 -8.47
N ILE A 97 -11.17 -32.64 -9.64
CA ILE A 97 -10.75 -31.98 -10.86
C ILE A 97 -11.84 -31.03 -11.35
N LEU A 98 -13.11 -31.45 -11.36
CA LEU A 98 -14.24 -30.57 -11.73
C LEU A 98 -14.36 -29.33 -10.84
N ARG A 99 -13.91 -29.37 -9.57
CA ARG A 99 -13.85 -28.18 -8.70
C ARG A 99 -12.85 -27.14 -9.18
N GLN A 100 -11.89 -27.50 -10.03
CA GLN A 100 -10.92 -26.57 -10.60
C GLN A 100 -11.47 -25.84 -11.84
N PHE A 101 -12.61 -26.26 -12.35
CA PHE A 101 -13.23 -25.69 -13.54
C PHE A 101 -13.78 -24.29 -13.24
N THR A 102 -13.56 -23.37 -14.17
CA THR A 102 -14.09 -22.00 -14.12
C THR A 102 -15.39 -21.85 -14.92
N PHE A 103 -15.85 -22.92 -15.55
CA PHE A 103 -17.06 -22.99 -16.35
C PHE A 103 -17.84 -24.30 -16.07
N CYS A 104 -19.06 -24.40 -16.56
CA CYS A 104 -19.91 -25.58 -16.39
C CYS A 104 -20.58 -25.97 -17.71
N GLU A 105 -21.09 -27.21 -17.77
CA GLU A 105 -21.93 -27.65 -18.88
C GLU A 105 -23.13 -26.72 -19.09
N GLY A 106 -23.48 -26.45 -20.36
CA GLY A 106 -24.49 -25.47 -20.74
C GLY A 106 -24.03 -24.01 -20.68
N GLY A 107 -22.86 -23.72 -20.10
CA GLY A 107 -22.27 -22.40 -20.06
C GLY A 107 -21.82 -21.87 -21.42
N VAL A 108 -21.43 -20.62 -21.48
CA VAL A 108 -20.90 -20.01 -22.71
C VAL A 108 -19.47 -20.53 -22.95
N TYR A 109 -19.18 -20.93 -24.19
CA TYR A 109 -17.83 -21.35 -24.57
C TYR A 109 -16.85 -20.18 -24.49
N SER A 110 -15.72 -20.36 -23.79
CA SER A 110 -14.68 -19.35 -23.64
C SER A 110 -13.29 -20.02 -23.63
N PRO A 111 -12.46 -19.74 -24.65
CA PRO A 111 -11.09 -20.26 -24.70
C PRO A 111 -10.23 -19.87 -23.49
N GLU A 112 -10.43 -18.67 -22.94
CA GLU A 112 -9.72 -18.19 -21.76
C GLU A 112 -10.09 -19.00 -20.49
N GLN A 113 -11.38 -19.33 -20.32
CA GLN A 113 -11.82 -20.16 -19.20
C GLN A 113 -11.29 -21.59 -19.32
N ILE A 114 -11.21 -22.13 -20.52
CA ILE A 114 -10.61 -23.46 -20.76
C ILE A 114 -9.13 -23.44 -20.40
N ARG A 115 -8.38 -22.46 -20.90
CA ARG A 115 -6.95 -22.30 -20.57
C ARG A 115 -6.74 -22.13 -19.07
N THR A 116 -7.55 -21.28 -18.42
CA THR A 116 -7.49 -21.10 -16.95
C THR A 116 -7.78 -22.41 -16.21
N THR A 117 -8.69 -23.22 -16.73
CA THR A 117 -9.01 -24.54 -16.15
C THR A 117 -7.85 -25.51 -16.32
N VAL A 118 -7.22 -25.56 -17.49
CA VAL A 118 -6.00 -26.35 -17.73
C VAL A 118 -4.91 -25.95 -16.76
N ASP A 119 -4.65 -24.63 -16.61
CA ASP A 119 -3.68 -24.09 -15.66
C ASP A 119 -4.02 -24.47 -14.20
N ASN A 120 -5.28 -24.41 -13.81
CA ASN A 120 -5.75 -24.80 -12.48
C ASN A 120 -5.52 -26.28 -12.19
N ILE A 121 -5.84 -27.14 -13.15
CA ILE A 121 -5.63 -28.59 -13.01
C ILE A 121 -4.13 -28.89 -12.94
N THR A 122 -3.33 -28.34 -13.83
CA THR A 122 -1.86 -28.51 -13.81
C THR A 122 -1.27 -28.00 -12.48
N ASN A 123 -1.74 -26.87 -11.96
CA ASN A 123 -1.33 -26.36 -10.66
C ASN A 123 -1.78 -27.28 -9.50
N LEU A 124 -2.96 -27.91 -9.61
CA LEU A 124 -3.42 -28.89 -8.62
C LEU A 124 -2.42 -30.05 -8.51
N TYR A 125 -2.05 -30.67 -9.64
CA TYR A 125 -1.04 -31.73 -9.68
C TYR A 125 0.33 -31.23 -9.18
N GLY A 126 0.75 -30.04 -9.63
CA GLY A 126 2.01 -29.42 -9.25
C GLY A 126 2.13 -29.11 -7.75
N ARG A 127 1.02 -28.90 -7.02
CA ARG A 127 1.02 -28.74 -5.54
C ARG A 127 1.41 -30.03 -4.81
N PHE A 128 1.16 -31.18 -5.43
CA PHE A 128 1.44 -32.49 -4.86
C PHE A 128 2.72 -33.15 -5.43
N GLY A 129 3.53 -32.37 -6.15
CA GLY A 129 4.83 -32.79 -6.65
C GLY A 129 4.84 -33.37 -8.06
N TYR A 130 3.72 -33.44 -8.74
CA TYR A 130 3.60 -33.92 -10.13
C TYR A 130 3.84 -32.73 -11.08
N ILE A 131 5.10 -32.34 -11.21
CA ILE A 131 5.48 -31.12 -11.96
C ILE A 131 5.51 -31.33 -13.47
N ASP A 132 5.65 -32.57 -13.92
CA ASP A 132 5.65 -32.95 -15.32
C ASP A 132 4.23 -33.34 -15.80
N ALA A 133 3.21 -33.13 -14.97
CA ALA A 133 1.82 -33.36 -15.34
C ALA A 133 1.39 -32.45 -16.50
N THR A 134 0.87 -33.07 -17.56
CA THR A 134 0.31 -32.35 -18.72
C THR A 134 -1.19 -32.51 -18.78
N VAL A 135 -1.87 -31.48 -19.22
CA VAL A 135 -3.33 -31.45 -19.38
C VAL A 135 -3.63 -30.90 -20.77
N ASP A 136 -4.02 -31.80 -21.66
CA ASP A 136 -4.45 -31.42 -23.00
C ASP A 136 -5.98 -31.39 -23.09
N HIS A 137 -6.52 -30.62 -24.00
CA HIS A 137 -7.95 -30.51 -24.22
C HIS A 137 -8.30 -30.52 -25.71
N GLU A 138 -9.39 -31.16 -26.04
CA GLU A 138 -9.91 -31.23 -27.39
C GLU A 138 -11.38 -30.78 -27.41
N PRO A 139 -11.69 -29.63 -28.00
CA PRO A 139 -13.06 -29.18 -28.24
C PRO A 139 -13.60 -29.82 -29.53
N CYS A 140 -14.65 -30.63 -29.43
CA CYS A 140 -15.32 -31.25 -30.56
C CYS A 140 -16.73 -30.68 -30.74
N LEU A 141 -17.11 -30.29 -31.94
CA LEU A 141 -18.49 -29.88 -32.22
C LEU A 141 -19.44 -31.09 -32.00
N SER A 142 -20.57 -30.81 -31.38
CA SER A 142 -21.61 -31.83 -31.17
C SER A 142 -22.25 -32.21 -32.51
N GLU A 143 -22.42 -33.51 -32.74
CA GLU A 143 -23.13 -34.00 -33.94
C GLU A 143 -24.65 -33.83 -33.82
N CYS A 144 -25.16 -33.64 -32.61
CA CYS A 144 -26.60 -33.61 -32.32
C CYS A 144 -27.16 -32.20 -32.10
N GLU A 145 -26.33 -31.22 -31.78
CA GLU A 145 -26.76 -29.86 -31.46
C GLU A 145 -25.87 -28.85 -32.16
N ASP A 146 -26.47 -27.86 -32.82
CA ASP A 146 -25.74 -26.76 -33.46
C ASP A 146 -25.14 -25.81 -32.40
N CYS A 147 -23.94 -25.33 -32.64
CA CYS A 147 -23.23 -24.37 -31.79
C CYS A 147 -22.92 -24.88 -30.36
N VAL A 148 -22.69 -26.20 -30.19
CA VAL A 148 -22.27 -26.81 -28.92
C VAL A 148 -20.92 -27.52 -29.08
N TYR A 149 -19.97 -27.18 -28.18
CA TYR A 149 -18.67 -27.84 -28.09
C TYR A 149 -18.65 -28.82 -26.91
N ASN A 150 -18.45 -30.11 -27.19
CA ASN A 150 -18.05 -31.09 -26.19
C ASN A 150 -16.55 -30.99 -25.96
N ILE A 151 -16.09 -31.00 -24.71
CA ILE A 151 -14.69 -30.78 -24.39
C ILE A 151 -14.14 -32.04 -23.68
N LYS A 152 -13.11 -32.62 -24.25
CA LYS A 152 -12.39 -33.76 -23.65
C LYS A 152 -11.08 -33.26 -23.06
N PHE A 153 -10.80 -33.63 -21.81
CA PHE A 153 -9.53 -33.36 -21.15
C PHE A 153 -8.76 -34.64 -20.98
N TYR A 154 -7.51 -34.65 -21.42
CA TYR A 154 -6.56 -35.74 -21.27
C TYR A 154 -5.48 -35.36 -20.29
N ILE A 155 -5.33 -36.16 -19.22
CA ILE A 155 -4.37 -35.88 -18.15
C ILE A 155 -3.29 -36.94 -18.16
N GLU A 156 -2.04 -36.53 -18.33
CA GLU A 156 -0.87 -37.37 -18.09
C GLU A 156 -0.23 -36.91 -16.77
N GLU A 157 -0.37 -37.71 -15.71
CA GLU A 157 0.00 -37.31 -14.35
C GLU A 157 1.52 -37.23 -14.14
N GLY A 158 2.29 -38.09 -14.83
CA GLY A 158 3.74 -38.20 -14.64
C GLY A 158 4.14 -38.81 -13.29
N GLU A 159 5.32 -38.50 -12.81
CA GLU A 159 5.88 -38.96 -11.54
C GLU A 159 5.92 -37.86 -10.48
N GLN A 160 5.92 -38.31 -9.20
CA GLN A 160 6.04 -37.37 -8.07
C GLN A 160 7.51 -37.03 -7.80
N PHE A 161 7.82 -35.72 -7.71
CA PHE A 161 9.16 -35.21 -7.45
C PHE A 161 9.29 -34.56 -6.08
N ARG A 162 10.54 -34.53 -5.59
CA ARG A 162 10.96 -33.83 -4.40
C ARG A 162 11.94 -32.71 -4.76
N VAL A 163 12.01 -31.72 -3.91
CA VAL A 163 12.96 -30.60 -4.05
C VAL A 163 14.38 -31.13 -3.80
N GLY A 164 15.25 -30.94 -4.77
CA GLY A 164 16.67 -31.22 -4.68
C GLY A 164 17.47 -30.05 -4.10
N LEU A 165 18.59 -29.73 -4.73
CA LEU A 165 19.44 -28.60 -4.33
C LEU A 165 18.86 -27.28 -4.85
N ILE A 166 19.00 -26.22 -4.05
CA ILE A 166 18.70 -24.85 -4.47
C ILE A 166 19.99 -24.18 -4.90
N LYS A 167 20.07 -23.74 -6.14
CA LYS A 167 21.23 -23.06 -6.72
C LYS A 167 20.83 -21.65 -7.12
N VAL A 168 21.65 -20.66 -6.73
CA VAL A 168 21.41 -19.25 -7.01
C VAL A 168 22.48 -18.73 -7.97
N PHE A 169 22.06 -18.00 -8.99
CA PHE A 169 22.92 -17.45 -10.04
C PHE A 169 22.65 -15.97 -10.24
N GLY A 170 23.67 -15.20 -10.63
CA GLY A 170 23.55 -13.78 -10.98
C GLY A 170 23.64 -12.82 -9.78
N ASN A 171 23.73 -13.32 -8.56
CA ASN A 171 23.85 -12.49 -7.36
C ASN A 171 25.30 -12.07 -7.09
N CYS A 172 25.77 -11.04 -7.78
CA CYS A 172 27.13 -10.54 -7.66
C CYS A 172 27.39 -9.75 -6.38
N GLN A 173 26.40 -8.97 -5.92
CA GLN A 173 26.47 -8.15 -4.71
C GLN A 173 25.60 -8.69 -3.57
N THR A 174 24.39 -9.14 -3.89
CA THR A 174 23.44 -9.64 -2.90
C THR A 174 23.91 -10.98 -2.34
N GLN A 175 24.00 -11.08 -1.04
CA GLN A 175 24.39 -12.32 -0.37
C GLN A 175 23.35 -13.41 -0.63
N THR A 176 23.80 -14.62 -0.97
CA THR A 176 22.92 -15.77 -1.27
C THR A 176 21.90 -16.04 -0.16
N LYS A 177 22.27 -15.85 1.11
CA LYS A 177 21.34 -16.02 2.23
C LYS A 177 20.14 -15.06 2.19
N VAL A 178 20.29 -13.85 1.61
CA VAL A 178 19.20 -12.87 1.45
C VAL A 178 18.15 -13.42 0.48
N ILE A 179 18.60 -14.05 -0.60
CA ILE A 179 17.73 -14.69 -1.58
C ILE A 179 17.05 -15.91 -0.96
N LEU A 180 17.80 -16.74 -0.24
CA LEU A 180 17.28 -17.95 0.41
C LEU A 180 16.23 -17.64 1.49
N HIS A 181 16.28 -16.49 2.16
CA HIS A 181 15.24 -16.08 3.11
C HIS A 181 13.88 -15.81 2.46
N GLU A 182 13.87 -15.43 1.17
CA GLU A 182 12.63 -15.24 0.42
C GLU A 182 12.12 -16.52 -0.23
N THR A 183 12.93 -17.59 -0.21
CA THR A 183 12.59 -18.88 -0.81
C THR A 183 11.62 -19.66 0.09
N LEU A 184 10.54 -20.15 -0.50
CA LEU A 184 9.51 -20.94 0.20
C LEU A 184 9.68 -22.46 0.01
N VAL A 185 10.47 -22.88 -0.96
CA VAL A 185 10.79 -24.29 -1.22
C VAL A 185 11.91 -24.74 -0.30
N ILE A 186 11.81 -25.94 0.25
CA ILE A 186 12.75 -26.51 1.18
C ILE A 186 13.33 -27.80 0.59
N PRO A 187 14.66 -27.98 0.52
CA PRO A 187 15.26 -29.24 0.06
C PRO A 187 14.71 -30.45 0.80
N GLY A 188 14.39 -31.51 0.05
CA GLY A 188 13.83 -32.77 0.57
C GLY A 188 12.31 -32.82 0.72
N GLU A 189 11.59 -31.70 0.72
CA GLU A 189 10.12 -31.68 0.69
C GLU A 189 9.58 -32.18 -0.66
N VAL A 190 8.30 -32.60 -0.67
CA VAL A 190 7.56 -32.84 -1.91
C VAL A 190 7.52 -31.53 -2.70
N PHE A 191 7.79 -31.62 -4.00
CA PHE A 191 7.84 -30.45 -4.84
C PHE A 191 6.47 -29.76 -4.89
N ASN A 192 6.47 -28.42 -4.89
CA ASN A 192 5.24 -27.64 -4.93
C ASN A 192 5.42 -26.42 -5.84
N VAL A 193 4.77 -26.46 -7.01
CA VAL A 193 4.86 -25.42 -8.04
C VAL A 193 4.32 -24.07 -7.54
N GLU A 194 3.31 -24.08 -6.67
CA GLU A 194 2.78 -22.83 -6.09
C GLU A 194 3.81 -22.14 -5.16
N LYS A 195 4.55 -22.93 -4.36
CA LYS A 195 5.66 -22.39 -3.55
C LYS A 195 6.76 -21.82 -4.45
N LEU A 196 7.02 -22.45 -5.61
CA LEU A 196 8.01 -21.97 -6.57
C LEU A 196 7.58 -20.61 -7.16
N LYS A 197 6.37 -20.50 -7.69
CA LYS A 197 5.81 -19.24 -8.22
C LYS A 197 5.79 -18.12 -7.16
N LYS A 198 5.35 -18.44 -5.95
CA LYS A 198 5.37 -17.49 -4.82
C LYS A 198 6.79 -17.07 -4.42
N THR A 199 7.78 -17.94 -4.58
CA THR A 199 9.20 -17.58 -4.37
C THR A 199 9.65 -16.54 -5.39
N GLU A 200 9.34 -16.76 -6.66
CA GLU A 200 9.62 -15.82 -7.74
C GLU A 200 8.94 -14.46 -7.53
N GLU A 201 7.64 -14.47 -7.19
CA GLU A 201 6.89 -13.26 -6.85
C GLU A 201 7.50 -12.50 -5.66
N ARG A 202 7.91 -13.21 -4.61
CA ARG A 202 8.55 -12.60 -3.43
C ARG A 202 9.89 -11.95 -3.80
N LEU A 203 10.74 -12.66 -4.53
CA LEU A 203 12.03 -12.14 -4.99
C LEU A 203 11.87 -10.94 -5.94
N THR A 204 10.87 -10.96 -6.81
CA THR A 204 10.52 -9.83 -7.67
C THR A 204 10.06 -8.61 -6.84
N ASN A 205 9.19 -8.85 -5.85
CA ASN A 205 8.60 -7.79 -5.01
C ASN A 205 9.60 -7.15 -4.03
N VAL A 206 10.67 -7.84 -3.67
CA VAL A 206 11.76 -7.27 -2.83
C VAL A 206 12.40 -6.06 -3.51
N GLY A 207 12.43 -6.03 -4.86
CA GLY A 207 12.93 -4.90 -5.63
C GLY A 207 14.45 -4.77 -5.64
N TYR A 208 15.17 -5.88 -5.47
CA TYR A 208 16.64 -5.94 -5.60
C TYR A 208 17.06 -6.35 -7.00
N PHE A 209 16.13 -6.92 -7.78
CA PHE A 209 16.38 -7.54 -9.06
C PHE A 209 15.50 -6.92 -10.15
N SER A 210 16.06 -6.74 -11.34
CA SER A 210 15.33 -6.33 -12.54
C SER A 210 14.60 -7.50 -13.17
N HIS A 211 15.20 -8.69 -13.07
CA HIS A 211 14.64 -9.94 -13.57
C HIS A 211 14.87 -11.05 -12.56
N VAL A 212 13.87 -11.88 -12.38
CA VAL A 212 13.92 -13.09 -11.53
C VAL A 212 13.29 -14.22 -12.31
N ASN A 213 13.96 -15.36 -12.34
CA ASN A 213 13.44 -16.58 -12.94
C ASN A 213 13.70 -17.75 -11.99
N VAL A 214 12.64 -18.46 -11.59
CA VAL A 214 12.72 -19.57 -10.64
C VAL A 214 12.10 -20.81 -11.30
N TYR A 215 12.93 -21.81 -11.56
CA TYR A 215 12.49 -22.99 -12.28
C TYR A 215 13.12 -24.29 -11.75
N ALA A 216 12.47 -25.40 -12.05
CA ALA A 216 12.93 -26.73 -11.70
C ALA A 216 13.79 -27.34 -12.82
N VAL A 217 14.88 -27.98 -12.45
CA VAL A 217 15.79 -28.67 -13.38
C VAL A 217 16.00 -30.11 -12.91
N LYS A 218 16.22 -31.02 -13.84
CA LYS A 218 16.60 -32.39 -13.50
C LYS A 218 17.89 -32.38 -12.67
N SER A 219 17.89 -33.14 -11.57
CA SER A 219 19.07 -33.20 -10.70
C SER A 219 20.14 -34.05 -11.39
N GLU A 220 21.22 -33.42 -11.84
CA GLU A 220 22.32 -34.06 -12.54
C GLU A 220 23.67 -33.73 -11.87
N GLY A 221 24.65 -34.66 -12.06
CA GLY A 221 26.01 -34.47 -11.58
C GLY A 221 26.34 -35.22 -10.29
N PRO A 222 27.55 -34.97 -9.71
CA PRO A 222 28.08 -35.76 -8.58
C PRO A 222 27.32 -35.54 -7.27
N TYR A 223 26.48 -34.49 -7.20
CA TYR A 223 25.64 -34.15 -6.03
C TYR A 223 24.15 -34.44 -6.28
N SER A 224 23.82 -35.18 -7.35
CA SER A 224 22.42 -35.59 -7.63
C SER A 224 21.88 -36.43 -6.48
N LEU A 225 20.67 -36.07 -6.00
CA LEU A 225 19.98 -36.80 -4.94
C LEU A 225 19.14 -37.97 -5.47
N GLY A 226 19.10 -38.16 -6.80
CA GLY A 226 18.36 -39.24 -7.48
C GLY A 226 17.37 -38.72 -8.52
N GLU A 227 16.80 -39.65 -9.30
CA GLU A 227 15.91 -39.31 -10.44
C GLU A 227 14.63 -38.62 -10.00
N ASN A 228 14.11 -38.96 -8.80
CA ASN A 228 12.88 -38.38 -8.23
C ASN A 228 13.10 -37.00 -7.59
N TYR A 229 14.27 -36.38 -7.77
CA TYR A 229 14.56 -35.04 -7.29
C TYR A 229 14.69 -34.05 -8.45
N ARG A 230 14.19 -32.84 -8.21
CA ARG A 230 14.41 -31.69 -9.11
C ARG A 230 15.12 -30.61 -8.35
N ASP A 231 16.26 -30.17 -8.89
CA ASP A 231 16.99 -29.01 -8.37
C ASP A 231 16.20 -27.74 -8.72
N VAL A 232 16.24 -26.77 -7.83
CA VAL A 232 15.63 -25.44 -8.06
C VAL A 232 16.72 -24.45 -8.41
N HIS A 233 16.63 -23.88 -9.59
CA HIS A 233 17.51 -22.81 -10.03
C HIS A 233 16.80 -21.47 -9.84
N ILE A 234 17.50 -20.54 -9.20
CA ILE A 234 17.08 -19.15 -8.98
C ILE A 234 18.07 -18.27 -9.73
N GLU A 235 17.66 -17.73 -10.84
CA GLU A 235 18.45 -16.80 -11.64
C GLU A 235 17.95 -15.39 -11.40
N VAL A 236 18.87 -14.50 -11.04
CA VAL A 236 18.54 -13.11 -10.73
C VAL A 236 19.44 -12.17 -11.50
N GLU A 237 18.89 -11.04 -11.92
CA GLU A 237 19.64 -9.93 -12.48
C GLU A 237 19.53 -8.73 -11.52
N GLU A 238 20.64 -8.31 -10.93
CA GLU A 238 20.63 -7.26 -9.92
C GLU A 238 20.39 -5.88 -10.52
N THR A 239 19.58 -5.07 -9.83
CA THR A 239 19.33 -3.68 -10.19
C THR A 239 19.84 -2.70 -9.14
N SER A 240 19.74 -1.40 -9.43
CA SER A 240 20.09 -0.38 -8.45
C SER A 240 19.07 -0.34 -7.33
N THR A 241 19.50 -0.58 -6.10
CA THR A 241 18.67 -0.58 -4.89
C THR A 241 18.75 0.74 -4.11
N GLY A 242 19.74 1.57 -4.44
CA GLY A 242 19.93 2.89 -3.87
C GLY A 242 19.08 3.94 -4.60
N HIS A 243 18.37 4.76 -3.84
CA HIS A 243 17.61 5.90 -4.34
C HIS A 243 18.05 7.19 -3.66
N PHE A 244 18.40 8.19 -4.45
CA PHE A 244 18.53 9.56 -4.01
C PHE A 244 17.36 10.35 -4.61
N GLY A 245 16.60 11.05 -3.76
CA GLY A 245 15.46 11.84 -4.18
C GLY A 245 15.49 13.23 -3.58
N ALA A 246 15.09 14.21 -4.36
CA ALA A 246 14.70 15.53 -3.88
C ALA A 246 13.20 15.67 -4.08
N PHE A 247 12.51 16.22 -3.09
CA PHE A 247 11.07 16.45 -3.17
C PHE A 247 10.72 17.86 -2.73
N PHE A 248 9.62 18.31 -3.26
CA PHE A 248 9.01 19.59 -2.93
C PHE A 248 7.52 19.35 -2.70
N GLY A 249 6.97 19.94 -1.67
CA GLY A 249 5.56 19.78 -1.32
C GLY A 249 4.94 21.04 -0.80
N PHE A 250 3.62 21.06 -0.82
CA PHE A 250 2.79 22.08 -0.22
C PHE A 250 1.62 21.42 0.50
N SER A 251 1.33 21.87 1.70
CA SER A 251 0.13 21.48 2.41
C SER A 251 -0.50 22.66 3.12
N THR A 252 -1.80 22.55 3.38
CA THR A 252 -2.52 23.60 4.10
C THR A 252 -2.10 23.71 5.57
N ALA A 253 -1.47 22.67 6.13
CA ALA A 253 -0.95 22.65 7.50
C ALA A 253 0.47 23.23 7.58
N GLU A 254 1.39 22.70 6.78
CA GLU A 254 2.82 22.96 6.88
C GLU A 254 3.31 24.07 5.97
N SER A 255 2.45 24.56 5.05
CA SER A 255 2.81 25.49 3.98
C SER A 255 3.76 24.81 2.96
N VAL A 256 4.76 25.52 2.49
CA VAL A 256 5.76 25.01 1.55
C VAL A 256 6.86 24.28 2.32
N PHE A 257 7.25 23.12 1.84
CA PHE A 257 8.38 22.37 2.36
C PHE A 257 9.09 21.64 1.22
N GLY A 258 10.35 21.31 1.43
CA GLY A 258 11.14 20.50 0.52
C GLY A 258 12.14 19.67 1.30
N GLY A 259 12.72 18.70 0.64
CA GLY A 259 13.66 17.82 1.31
C GLY A 259 14.44 16.93 0.37
N LEU A 260 15.38 16.24 0.98
CA LEU A 260 16.21 15.23 0.36
C LEU A 260 15.97 13.91 1.06
N ASN A 261 15.94 12.84 0.31
CA ASN A 261 15.90 11.49 0.85
C ASN A 261 16.97 10.62 0.19
N VAL A 262 17.60 9.80 1.00
CA VAL A 262 18.53 8.76 0.57
C VAL A 262 18.02 7.44 1.12
N THR A 263 17.84 6.47 0.25
CA THR A 263 17.34 5.15 0.64
C THR A 263 18.22 4.09 -0.02
N GLU A 264 18.68 3.12 0.76
CA GLU A 264 19.28 1.88 0.25
C GLU A 264 18.43 0.70 0.74
N LYS A 265 17.79 -0.01 -0.20
CA LYS A 265 16.89 -1.12 0.11
C LYS A 265 17.63 -2.42 0.43
N ASN A 266 18.83 -2.57 -0.09
CA ASN A 266 19.67 -3.76 0.11
C ASN A 266 20.94 -3.41 0.89
N PHE A 267 20.81 -2.65 1.98
CA PHE A 267 21.93 -2.15 2.77
C PHE A 267 22.68 -3.28 3.48
N ASN A 268 23.98 -3.08 3.67
CA ASN A 268 24.87 -3.99 4.38
C ASN A 268 25.67 -3.22 5.44
N TYR A 269 25.22 -3.23 6.70
CA TYR A 269 25.92 -2.54 7.78
C TYR A 269 27.36 -3.03 7.99
N ARG A 270 27.65 -4.29 7.69
CA ARG A 270 29.00 -4.88 7.80
C ARG A 270 29.98 -4.30 6.79
N GLY A 271 29.47 -3.71 5.72
CA GLY A 271 30.26 -3.01 4.71
C GLY A 271 30.79 -1.65 5.17
N LEU A 272 30.29 -1.07 6.26
CA LEU A 272 30.75 0.21 6.80
C LEU A 272 32.27 0.24 7.06
N GLY A 273 32.83 -0.85 7.57
CA GLY A 273 34.28 -0.97 7.81
C GLY A 273 35.12 -0.98 6.53
N ARG A 274 34.53 -1.31 5.39
CA ARG A 274 35.21 -1.40 4.08
C ARG A 274 34.83 -0.26 3.12
N LEU A 275 34.03 0.68 3.57
CA LEU A 275 33.54 1.79 2.74
C LEU A 275 34.66 2.59 2.08
N PHE A 276 35.76 2.81 2.78
CA PHE A 276 36.91 3.55 2.27
C PHE A 276 37.81 2.73 1.32
N GLN A 277 37.68 1.40 1.29
CA GLN A 277 38.44 0.51 0.43
C GLN A 277 37.64 0.15 -0.83
N ASP A 278 36.41 -0.29 -0.68
CA ASP A 278 35.55 -0.84 -1.72
C ASP A 278 34.49 0.16 -2.22
N GLY A 279 34.47 1.37 -1.63
CA GLY A 279 33.50 2.40 -1.98
C GLY A 279 32.06 2.04 -1.60
N TYR A 280 31.09 2.68 -2.27
CA TYR A 280 29.67 2.50 -1.97
C TYR A 280 29.16 1.06 -2.17
N SER A 281 29.80 0.28 -3.05
CA SER A 281 29.41 -1.13 -3.28
C SER A 281 29.50 -1.99 -2.01
N ALA A 282 30.43 -1.69 -1.09
CA ALA A 282 30.52 -2.37 0.19
C ALA A 282 29.25 -2.26 1.06
N LEU A 283 28.49 -1.18 0.90
CA LEU A 283 27.27 -0.92 1.66
C LEU A 283 26.03 -1.65 1.12
N ARG A 284 26.16 -2.47 0.08
CA ARG A 284 25.05 -3.17 -0.59
C ARG A 284 25.13 -4.68 -0.40
N GLY A 285 24.01 -5.35 -0.58
CA GLY A 285 23.93 -6.81 -0.63
C GLY A 285 23.60 -7.48 0.71
N GLY A 286 23.33 -6.73 1.77
CA GLY A 286 23.04 -7.28 3.11
C GLY A 286 21.57 -7.61 3.37
N GLY A 287 20.66 -7.22 2.47
CA GLY A 287 19.22 -7.38 2.65
C GLY A 287 18.61 -6.50 3.75
N GLU A 288 19.29 -5.43 4.14
CA GLU A 288 18.85 -4.47 5.14
C GLU A 288 18.27 -3.22 4.46
N TYR A 289 17.44 -2.48 5.17
CA TYR A 289 16.88 -1.22 4.69
C TYR A 289 17.50 -0.07 5.49
N ALA A 290 18.08 0.90 4.81
CA ALA A 290 18.56 2.14 5.41
C ALA A 290 17.92 3.34 4.71
N HIS A 291 17.40 4.27 5.48
CA HIS A 291 16.72 5.46 4.97
C HIS A 291 17.13 6.68 5.79
N ALA A 292 17.52 7.74 5.09
CA ALA A 292 17.78 9.05 5.68
C ALA A 292 16.96 10.10 4.95
N THR A 293 16.26 10.93 5.71
CA THR A 293 15.46 12.03 5.15
C THR A 293 15.76 13.33 5.90
N ALA A 294 15.86 14.41 5.14
CA ALA A 294 15.97 15.77 5.64
C ALA A 294 14.88 16.62 5.00
N THR A 295 13.92 17.06 5.79
CA THR A 295 12.83 17.93 5.35
C THR A 295 12.99 19.31 5.98
N VAL A 296 12.89 20.36 5.18
CA VAL A 296 12.92 21.75 5.62
C VAL A 296 11.75 22.49 5.01
N GLY A 297 10.95 23.10 5.85
CA GLY A 297 9.80 23.89 5.46
C GLY A 297 9.72 25.21 6.23
N ALA A 298 8.77 26.04 5.85
CA ALA A 298 8.53 27.31 6.52
C ALA A 298 8.13 27.15 8.00
N LYS A 299 7.47 26.02 8.32
CA LYS A 299 6.92 25.74 9.65
C LYS A 299 7.39 24.42 10.26
N SER A 300 8.24 23.68 9.58
CA SER A 300 8.76 22.41 10.10
C SER A 300 10.17 22.14 9.62
N ARG A 301 10.92 21.44 10.43
CA ARG A 301 12.20 20.83 10.06
C ARG A 301 12.21 19.44 10.65
N SER A 302 12.65 18.47 9.88
CA SER A 302 12.73 17.09 10.35
C SER A 302 13.93 16.39 9.71
N TYR A 303 14.71 15.71 10.52
CA TYR A 303 15.83 14.87 10.12
C TYR A 303 15.57 13.50 10.72
N VAL A 304 15.43 12.50 9.86
CA VAL A 304 15.16 11.13 10.27
C VAL A 304 16.19 10.21 9.65
N PHE A 305 16.76 9.33 10.45
CA PHE A 305 17.56 8.21 9.99
C PHE A 305 16.98 6.92 10.54
N SER A 306 16.67 5.97 9.66
CA SER A 306 16.16 4.66 10.05
C SER A 306 16.95 3.54 9.42
N TRP A 307 17.12 2.45 10.18
CA TRP A 307 17.71 1.22 9.72
C TRP A 307 16.83 0.05 10.17
N THR A 308 16.64 -0.91 9.28
CA THR A 308 15.82 -2.10 9.54
C THR A 308 16.47 -3.33 8.94
N LYS A 309 16.52 -4.41 9.71
CA LYS A 309 17.02 -5.71 9.29
C LYS A 309 15.92 -6.75 9.39
N PRO A 310 15.40 -7.23 8.26
CA PRO A 310 14.52 -8.39 8.23
C PRO A 310 15.31 -9.68 8.51
N PHE A 311 14.62 -10.73 8.86
CA PHE A 311 15.19 -12.06 9.13
C PHE A 311 16.37 -12.04 10.09
N PHE A 312 16.25 -11.25 11.16
CA PHE A 312 17.32 -11.16 12.16
C PHE A 312 17.66 -12.52 12.74
N ASN A 313 18.94 -12.89 12.66
CA ASN A 313 19.45 -14.19 13.08
C ASN A 313 18.70 -15.38 12.43
N ASP A 314 18.40 -15.26 11.14
CA ASP A 314 17.70 -16.25 10.30
C ASP A 314 16.32 -16.66 10.84
N THR A 315 15.68 -15.75 11.57
CA THR A 315 14.33 -15.92 12.13
C THR A 315 13.34 -14.95 11.49
N LYS A 316 12.05 -15.07 11.81
CA LYS A 316 11.00 -14.13 11.36
C LYS A 316 10.99 -12.79 12.10
N TRP A 317 12.05 -12.48 12.85
CA TRP A 317 12.20 -11.20 13.52
C TRP A 317 12.70 -10.12 12.55
N ILE A 318 12.06 -8.96 12.60
CA ILE A 318 12.48 -7.73 11.94
C ILE A 318 12.92 -6.79 13.05
N VAL A 319 14.18 -6.40 13.07
CA VAL A 319 14.71 -5.46 14.06
C VAL A 319 15.12 -4.16 13.39
N GLY A 320 15.01 -3.06 14.10
CA GLY A 320 15.39 -1.76 13.56
C GLY A 320 15.58 -0.71 14.63
N PHE A 321 16.09 0.44 14.19
CA PHE A 321 16.13 1.65 15.00
C PHE A 321 15.84 2.86 14.11
N GLU A 322 15.38 3.93 14.75
CA GLU A 322 15.14 5.21 14.13
C GLU A 322 15.69 6.32 15.03
N LEU A 323 16.32 7.30 14.42
CA LEU A 323 16.79 8.52 15.08
C LEU A 323 16.04 9.70 14.45
N GLU A 324 15.49 10.57 15.27
CA GLU A 324 14.72 11.72 14.85
C GLU A 324 15.21 13.00 15.52
N ASN A 325 15.24 14.08 14.75
CA ASN A 325 15.33 15.45 15.24
C ASN A 325 14.33 16.29 14.47
N SER A 326 13.35 16.86 15.15
CA SER A 326 12.30 17.64 14.50
C SER A 326 11.94 18.93 15.24
N VAL A 327 11.47 19.92 14.48
CA VAL A 327 10.94 21.19 14.97
C VAL A 327 9.60 21.44 14.30
N ASN A 328 8.56 21.57 15.10
CA ASN A 328 7.19 21.81 14.64
C ASN A 328 6.67 23.17 15.10
N ARG A 329 6.38 24.04 14.12
CA ARG A 329 5.83 25.41 14.27
C ARG A 329 4.42 25.56 13.73
N TYR A 330 3.83 24.48 13.23
CA TYR A 330 2.53 24.53 12.57
C TYR A 330 1.36 24.19 13.48
N ILE A 331 1.61 23.64 14.66
CA ILE A 331 0.57 23.28 15.63
C ILE A 331 -0.03 24.52 16.26
N ALA A 332 0.82 25.43 16.68
CA ALA A 332 0.44 26.68 17.35
C ALA A 332 1.14 27.90 16.76
N LYS A 333 0.67 29.10 17.15
CA LYS A 333 1.26 30.36 16.76
C LYS A 333 2.32 30.83 17.76
N ASP A 334 2.06 30.61 19.04
CA ASP A 334 2.83 31.15 20.13
C ASP A 334 3.79 30.15 20.79
N TYR A 335 3.89 28.93 20.27
CA TYR A 335 4.90 27.96 20.71
C TYR A 335 5.42 27.02 19.60
N ASP A 336 6.68 26.66 19.72
CA ASP A 336 7.37 25.68 18.89
C ASP A 336 7.65 24.42 19.72
N ILE A 337 7.53 23.26 19.11
CA ILE A 337 7.91 21.98 19.72
C ILE A 337 9.16 21.46 19.02
N LYS A 338 10.24 21.31 19.78
CA LYS A 338 11.47 20.68 19.32
C LYS A 338 11.57 19.29 19.94
N THR A 339 11.82 18.28 19.15
CA THR A 339 12.01 16.91 19.62
C THR A 339 13.28 16.30 19.04
N TYR A 340 14.02 15.57 19.87
CA TYR A 340 15.10 14.74 19.41
C TYR A 340 15.12 13.43 20.20
N GLY A 341 15.39 12.34 19.53
CA GLY A 341 15.36 11.05 20.19
C GLY A 341 15.63 9.88 19.28
N GLY A 342 15.40 8.72 19.81
CA GLY A 342 15.53 7.47 19.09
C GLY A 342 14.50 6.44 19.53
N LEU A 343 14.27 5.51 18.63
CA LEU A 343 13.37 4.38 18.81
C LEU A 343 14.09 3.10 18.37
N VAL A 344 13.99 2.05 19.16
CA VAL A 344 14.42 0.70 18.79
C VAL A 344 13.19 -0.16 18.69
N ASN A 345 13.10 -0.99 17.68
CA ASN A 345 11.95 -1.86 17.48
C ASN A 345 12.35 -3.29 17.13
N ALA A 346 11.49 -4.22 17.47
CA ALA A 346 11.56 -5.61 17.06
C ALA A 346 10.15 -6.09 16.72
N THR A 347 9.95 -6.57 15.50
CA THR A 347 8.65 -7.03 15.01
C THR A 347 8.74 -8.47 14.55
N TYR A 348 7.83 -9.31 15.03
CA TYR A 348 7.72 -10.71 14.63
C TYR A 348 6.56 -10.88 13.66
N GLN A 349 6.83 -11.51 12.52
CA GLN A 349 5.81 -11.82 11.53
C GLN A 349 5.14 -13.15 11.87
N LEU A 350 3.93 -13.08 12.42
CA LEU A 350 3.13 -14.26 12.78
C LEU A 350 2.69 -15.05 11.55
N ASN A 351 2.11 -14.34 10.58
CA ASN A 351 1.70 -14.88 9.28
C ASN A 351 1.74 -13.77 8.21
N GLN A 352 1.26 -14.05 7.00
CA GLN A 352 1.28 -13.08 5.90
C GLN A 352 0.47 -11.80 6.18
N PHE A 353 -0.51 -11.85 7.09
CA PHE A 353 -1.41 -10.73 7.40
C PHE A 353 -1.11 -10.07 8.75
N MET A 354 -0.46 -10.79 9.68
CA MET A 354 -0.32 -10.37 11.08
C MET A 354 1.12 -10.18 11.50
N LYS A 355 1.39 -9.07 12.18
CA LYS A 355 2.67 -8.77 12.81
C LYS A 355 2.46 -8.32 14.24
N LEU A 356 3.36 -8.74 15.13
CA LEU A 356 3.45 -8.31 16.51
C LEU A 356 4.79 -7.60 16.73
N GLY A 357 4.75 -6.34 17.13
CA GLY A 357 5.94 -5.51 17.36
C GLY A 357 6.08 -5.13 18.83
N TRP A 358 7.32 -4.99 19.22
CA TRP A 358 7.75 -4.32 20.44
C TRP A 358 8.61 -3.13 20.08
N HIS A 359 8.53 -2.04 20.84
CA HIS A 359 9.40 -0.89 20.69
C HIS A 359 9.78 -0.29 22.04
N TYR A 360 10.93 0.37 22.04
CA TYR A 360 11.39 1.25 23.11
C TYR A 360 11.77 2.60 22.51
N ARG A 361 11.21 3.68 23.07
CA ARG A 361 11.38 5.05 22.61
C ARG A 361 11.98 5.91 23.73
N LEU A 362 13.06 6.61 23.39
CA LEU A 362 13.67 7.62 24.24
C LEU A 362 13.67 8.95 23.48
N LYS A 363 12.95 9.94 23.97
CA LYS A 363 12.77 11.21 23.29
C LYS A 363 12.87 12.36 24.30
N HIS A 364 13.57 13.41 23.93
CA HIS A 364 13.60 14.68 24.66
C HIS A 364 12.77 15.72 23.89
N THR A 365 11.99 16.49 24.62
CA THR A 365 11.14 17.55 24.08
C THR A 365 11.46 18.87 24.75
N ASP A 366 11.71 19.89 23.93
CA ASP A 366 11.82 21.29 24.35
C ASP A 366 10.66 22.07 23.74
N ILE A 367 10.03 22.92 24.54
CA ILE A 367 8.93 23.79 24.13
C ILE A 367 9.39 25.21 24.21
N GLU A 368 9.58 25.86 23.07
CA GLU A 368 9.93 27.26 22.99
C GLU A 368 8.69 28.12 22.74
N THR A 369 8.48 29.14 23.56
CA THR A 369 7.41 30.12 23.35
C THR A 369 7.92 31.25 22.46
N SER A 370 7.19 31.49 21.37
CA SER A 370 7.48 32.61 20.45
C SER A 370 6.84 33.88 20.97
N GLY A 371 7.64 34.95 21.14
CA GLY A 371 7.12 36.27 21.52
C GLY A 371 7.82 36.97 22.66
N GLY A 372 8.78 36.36 23.34
CA GLY A 372 9.64 37.05 24.35
C GLY A 372 8.90 37.86 25.40
N LEU A 373 9.32 39.07 25.62
CA LEU A 373 8.75 40.03 26.62
C LEU A 373 7.27 40.36 26.35
N GLU A 374 6.86 40.47 25.09
CA GLU A 374 5.47 40.79 24.71
C GLU A 374 4.50 39.63 25.06
N TYR A 375 4.99 38.40 25.02
CA TYR A 375 4.26 37.23 25.45
C TYR A 375 4.09 37.21 26.98
N GLU A 376 5.14 37.53 27.74
CA GLU A 376 5.09 37.59 29.20
C GLU A 376 4.17 38.72 29.72
N GLU A 377 4.13 39.88 29.03
CA GLU A 377 3.25 41.00 29.40
C GLU A 377 1.78 40.71 29.11
N ARG A 378 1.48 40.18 27.95
CA ARG A 378 0.13 39.71 27.57
C ARG A 378 -0.38 38.65 28.55
N TYR A 379 0.50 37.87 29.04
CA TYR A 379 0.26 36.78 29.95
C TYR A 379 -0.03 37.21 31.39
N LYS A 380 0.69 38.19 31.88
CA LYS A 380 0.40 38.84 33.18
C LYS A 380 -0.98 39.48 33.16
N TYR A 381 -1.43 39.98 32.04
CA TYR A 381 -2.76 40.57 31.87
C TYR A 381 -3.87 39.50 31.96
N TYR A 382 -3.75 38.42 31.23
CA TYR A 382 -4.76 37.33 31.25
C TYR A 382 -4.79 36.56 32.58
N SER A 383 -3.68 36.38 33.24
CA SER A 383 -3.62 35.68 34.54
C SER A 383 -4.35 36.43 35.68
N LYS A 384 -4.61 37.72 35.52
CA LYS A 384 -5.36 38.53 36.50
C LYS A 384 -6.86 38.57 36.24
N SER A 385 -7.32 38.25 35.04
CA SER A 385 -8.70 38.52 34.60
C SER A 385 -9.55 37.26 34.35
N GLU A 386 -8.98 36.10 34.06
CA GLU A 386 -9.75 34.92 33.66
C GLU A 386 -9.23 33.60 34.27
N SER A 387 -10.15 32.72 34.68
CA SER A 387 -9.87 31.39 35.21
C SER A 387 -9.75 30.37 34.08
N GLY A 388 -8.62 30.29 33.39
CA GLY A 388 -8.42 29.34 32.31
C GLY A 388 -7.01 28.72 32.27
N PRO A 389 -6.79 27.72 31.37
CA PRO A 389 -5.48 27.13 31.21
C PRO A 389 -4.50 28.06 30.53
N LEU A 390 -3.31 28.17 31.11
CA LEU A 390 -2.29 29.08 30.67
C LEU A 390 -1.12 28.34 30.00
N LEU A 391 -0.70 28.80 28.81
CA LEU A 391 0.39 28.20 28.05
C LEU A 391 1.73 28.28 28.82
N SER A 392 2.06 29.41 29.49
CA SER A 392 3.33 29.59 30.22
C SER A 392 3.52 28.63 31.39
N VAL A 393 2.43 28.09 31.92
CA VAL A 393 2.50 27.08 32.98
C VAL A 393 2.76 25.71 32.38
N GLU A 394 2.12 25.42 31.25
CA GLU A 394 2.18 24.09 30.60
C GLU A 394 3.34 23.99 29.59
N SER A 395 3.88 25.06 29.04
CA SER A 395 5.08 25.07 28.18
C SER A 395 6.37 24.73 28.93
N LYS A 396 6.36 24.80 30.25
CA LYS A 396 7.48 24.34 31.10
C LYS A 396 7.53 22.81 31.26
N ASN A 397 6.65 22.09 30.62
CA ASN A 397 6.63 20.62 30.61
C ASN A 397 7.53 20.08 29.50
N ASP A 398 8.76 20.53 29.46
CA ASP A 398 9.89 20.01 28.69
C ASP A 398 10.56 18.86 29.44
N GLY A 399 11.26 18.01 28.72
CA GLY A 399 12.02 16.93 29.35
C GLY A 399 12.02 15.61 28.57
N MET A 400 12.47 14.59 29.24
CA MET A 400 12.70 13.27 28.66
C MET A 400 11.49 12.34 28.83
N VAL A 401 11.05 11.72 27.74
CA VAL A 401 10.07 10.65 27.71
C VAL A 401 10.80 9.34 27.37
N SER A 402 10.70 8.38 28.27
CA SER A 402 11.20 7.01 28.08
C SER A 402 10.03 6.06 28.14
N ALA A 403 9.72 5.41 27.03
CA ALA A 403 8.50 4.62 26.86
C ALA A 403 8.79 3.30 26.16
N THR A 404 8.03 2.28 26.51
CA THR A 404 8.00 0.99 25.80
C THR A 404 6.59 0.63 25.40
N GLY A 405 6.44 -0.08 24.30
CA GLY A 405 5.11 -0.43 23.81
C GLY A 405 5.08 -1.71 23.00
N LEU A 406 3.85 -2.16 22.77
CA LEU A 406 3.52 -3.28 21.91
C LEU A 406 2.61 -2.79 20.78
N THR A 407 2.85 -3.29 19.58
CA THR A 407 2.05 -2.99 18.41
C THR A 407 1.57 -4.28 17.77
N TRP A 408 0.28 -4.40 17.56
CA TRP A 408 -0.32 -5.45 16.74
C TRP A 408 -0.80 -4.84 15.43
N THR A 409 -0.46 -5.48 14.30
CA THR A 409 -0.87 -5.03 12.97
C THR A 409 -1.51 -6.18 12.22
N TYR A 410 -2.64 -5.91 11.59
CA TYR A 410 -3.32 -6.79 10.65
C TYR A 410 -3.52 -6.05 9.33
N ASP A 411 -3.12 -6.65 8.22
CA ASP A 411 -3.27 -6.06 6.89
C ASP A 411 -3.64 -7.18 5.89
N SER A 412 -4.89 -7.15 5.43
CA SER A 412 -5.44 -8.06 4.41
C SER A 412 -5.80 -7.32 3.12
N THR A 413 -5.25 -6.13 2.91
CA THR A 413 -5.54 -5.32 1.73
C THR A 413 -4.92 -5.94 0.47
N ASP A 414 -5.63 -5.78 -0.65
CA ASP A 414 -5.23 -6.27 -1.98
C ASP A 414 -4.01 -5.54 -2.56
N HIS A 415 -3.75 -4.31 -2.10
CA HIS A 415 -2.61 -3.52 -2.59
C HIS A 415 -2.10 -2.55 -1.50
N PRO A 416 -0.77 -2.53 -1.20
CA PRO A 416 -0.21 -1.77 -0.09
C PRO A 416 -0.37 -0.25 -0.23
N ALA A 417 -0.29 0.31 -1.45
CA ALA A 417 -0.36 1.75 -1.70
C ALA A 417 -1.74 2.24 -2.14
N LYS A 418 -2.56 1.41 -2.79
CA LYS A 418 -3.89 1.77 -3.30
C LYS A 418 -4.89 0.64 -3.06
N PRO A 419 -5.23 0.38 -1.79
CA PRO A 419 -6.16 -0.69 -1.47
C PRO A 419 -7.55 -0.40 -2.04
N THR A 420 -8.15 -1.44 -2.64
CA THR A 420 -9.53 -1.42 -3.12
C THR A 420 -10.43 -2.34 -2.33
N GLN A 421 -9.84 -3.35 -1.68
CA GLN A 421 -10.54 -4.34 -0.87
C GLN A 421 -9.68 -4.78 0.31
N GLY A 422 -10.32 -5.15 1.42
CA GLY A 422 -9.65 -5.68 2.61
C GLY A 422 -9.67 -4.74 3.80
N VAL A 423 -8.95 -5.11 4.84
CA VAL A 423 -8.93 -4.44 6.15
C VAL A 423 -7.50 -4.21 6.58
N LYS A 424 -7.23 -3.02 7.09
CA LYS A 424 -5.96 -2.67 7.72
C LYS A 424 -6.23 -2.17 9.13
N SER A 425 -5.72 -2.88 10.14
CA SER A 425 -5.89 -2.55 11.56
C SER A 425 -4.53 -2.45 12.25
N ARG A 426 -4.37 -1.46 13.09
CA ARG A 426 -3.20 -1.30 13.96
C ARG A 426 -3.66 -0.96 15.36
N PHE A 427 -3.23 -1.75 16.33
CA PHE A 427 -3.43 -1.51 17.74
C PHE A 427 -2.08 -1.34 18.42
N GLU A 428 -1.94 -0.30 19.22
CA GLU A 428 -0.70 0.07 19.90
C GLU A 428 -1.00 0.41 21.36
N ILE A 429 -0.16 -0.10 22.24
CA ILE A 429 -0.16 0.20 23.67
C ILE A 429 1.24 0.64 24.04
N GLU A 430 1.37 1.76 24.72
CA GLU A 430 2.67 2.30 25.17
C GLU A 430 2.56 2.71 26.65
N VAL A 431 3.61 2.42 27.41
CA VAL A 431 3.78 2.85 28.80
C VAL A 431 5.06 3.64 28.94
N ALA A 432 4.95 4.88 29.34
CA ALA A 432 6.07 5.76 29.67
C ALA A 432 6.33 5.79 31.16
N GLY A 433 7.62 5.94 31.55
CA GLY A 433 8.04 6.01 32.95
C GLY A 433 9.25 5.15 33.29
N LEU A 434 9.96 4.62 32.28
CA LEU A 434 11.15 3.80 32.43
C LEU A 434 12.43 4.68 32.53
N GLY A 435 12.49 5.62 33.49
CA GLY A 435 13.62 6.52 33.71
C GLY A 435 13.48 7.93 33.08
N GLY A 436 12.33 8.30 32.53
CA GLY A 436 12.03 9.65 32.04
C GLY A 436 11.37 10.56 33.08
N ASN A 437 11.09 11.79 32.69
CA ASN A 437 10.44 12.81 33.53
C ASN A 437 8.92 12.57 33.68
N TYR A 438 8.31 11.80 32.78
CA TYR A 438 6.88 11.66 32.64
C TYR A 438 6.43 10.21 32.71
N ARG A 439 5.25 9.98 33.29
CA ARG A 439 4.62 8.67 33.40
C ARG A 439 3.22 8.74 32.84
N PHE A 440 2.96 7.97 31.79
CA PHE A 440 1.64 7.87 31.17
C PHE A 440 1.45 6.54 30.47
N PHE A 441 0.21 6.18 30.26
CA PHE A 441 -0.23 5.10 29.41
C PHE A 441 -0.85 5.70 28.15
N ALA A 442 -0.43 5.24 26.97
CA ALA A 442 -1.02 5.62 25.70
C ALA A 442 -1.54 4.39 24.98
N THR A 443 -2.67 4.54 24.31
CA THR A 443 -3.21 3.52 23.41
C THR A 443 -3.73 4.16 22.15
N ALA A 444 -3.50 3.49 21.03
CA ALA A 444 -3.98 3.90 19.73
C ALA A 444 -4.56 2.70 18.99
N TYR A 445 -5.73 2.87 18.41
CA TYR A 445 -6.34 1.92 17.50
C TYR A 445 -6.74 2.62 16.22
N THR A 446 -6.15 2.21 15.10
CA THR A 446 -6.48 2.70 13.77
C THR A 446 -7.02 1.56 12.96
N ASN A 447 -8.15 1.77 12.32
CA ASN A 447 -8.79 0.78 11.47
C ASN A 447 -9.23 1.44 10.16
N SER A 448 -8.96 0.78 9.04
CA SER A 448 -9.41 1.19 7.70
C SER A 448 -9.98 -0.01 6.98
N TRP A 449 -11.19 0.13 6.45
CA TRP A 449 -11.87 -0.87 5.63
C TRP A 449 -12.04 -0.34 4.22
N TYR A 450 -11.80 -1.23 3.27
CA TYR A 450 -11.94 -0.96 1.85
C TYR A 450 -12.93 -1.95 1.26
N TYR A 451 -13.92 -1.44 0.59
CA TYR A 451 -14.96 -2.22 -0.06
C TYR A 451 -15.12 -1.81 -1.51
N LYS A 452 -14.83 -2.74 -2.41
CA LYS A 452 -14.95 -2.54 -3.85
C LYS A 452 -16.43 -2.62 -4.25
N LEU A 453 -17.01 -1.49 -4.66
CA LEU A 453 -18.39 -1.40 -5.12
C LEU A 453 -18.52 -1.88 -6.57
N ASP A 454 -17.60 -1.45 -7.43
CA ASP A 454 -17.49 -1.85 -8.84
C ASP A 454 -16.02 -1.76 -9.29
N ARG A 455 -15.75 -2.00 -10.60
CA ARG A 455 -14.38 -1.96 -11.16
C ARG A 455 -13.70 -0.59 -11.00
N ARG A 456 -14.45 0.48 -10.78
CA ARG A 456 -13.96 1.87 -10.73
C ARG A 456 -14.23 2.56 -9.41
N SER A 457 -15.09 2.01 -8.55
CA SER A 457 -15.56 2.65 -7.31
C SER A 457 -15.19 1.86 -6.05
N VAL A 458 -14.71 2.58 -5.05
CA VAL A 458 -14.31 2.03 -3.75
C VAL A 458 -14.95 2.83 -2.64
N LEU A 459 -15.53 2.13 -1.67
CA LEU A 459 -16.00 2.70 -0.42
C LEU A 459 -14.96 2.45 0.67
N LYS A 460 -14.59 3.50 1.40
CA LYS A 460 -13.55 3.47 2.43
C LYS A 460 -14.12 3.94 3.74
N PHE A 461 -13.86 3.19 4.82
CA PHE A 461 -14.17 3.56 6.19
C PHE A 461 -12.89 3.64 6.98
N ARG A 462 -12.77 4.65 7.83
CA ARG A 462 -11.67 4.81 8.76
C ARG A 462 -12.20 5.17 10.14
N ALA A 463 -11.61 4.53 11.16
CA ALA A 463 -11.88 4.86 12.56
C ALA A 463 -10.54 4.86 13.33
N ASP A 464 -10.20 5.98 13.95
CA ASP A 464 -9.03 6.13 14.80
C ASP A 464 -9.47 6.47 16.22
N PHE A 465 -8.95 5.74 17.20
CA PHE A 465 -9.14 5.99 18.61
C PHE A 465 -7.77 6.14 19.26
N ARG A 466 -7.55 7.24 19.97
CA ARG A 466 -6.31 7.48 20.70
C ARG A 466 -6.61 8.01 22.09
N PHE A 467 -5.94 7.43 23.08
CA PHE A 467 -6.10 7.83 24.48
C PHE A 467 -4.74 7.92 25.14
N VAL A 468 -4.56 8.98 25.93
CA VAL A 468 -3.36 9.18 26.75
C VAL A 468 -3.80 9.42 28.19
N SER A 469 -3.32 8.61 29.11
CA SER A 469 -3.68 8.66 30.51
C SER A 469 -2.45 8.80 31.42
N PRO A 470 -2.14 9.98 31.90
CA PRO A 470 -1.03 10.17 32.84
C PRO A 470 -1.32 9.52 34.19
N PHE A 471 -0.24 9.02 34.85
CA PHE A 471 -0.29 8.38 36.18
C PHE A 471 0.97 8.73 37.01
N GLY A 472 1.06 8.24 38.24
CA GLY A 472 2.28 8.19 39.04
C GLY A 472 2.98 9.55 39.22
N GLY A 473 2.26 10.63 39.52
CA GLY A 473 2.81 11.97 39.73
C GLY A 473 2.76 12.88 38.49
N THR A 474 2.50 12.34 37.31
CA THR A 474 2.25 13.14 36.12
C THR A 474 0.75 13.46 36.04
N SER A 475 0.38 14.73 36.08
CA SER A 475 -1.00 15.19 35.89
C SER A 475 -1.26 15.53 34.42
N ARG A 476 -2.55 15.66 34.04
CA ARG A 476 -2.92 16.08 32.66
C ARG A 476 -2.30 17.43 32.26
N LYS A 477 -2.17 18.38 33.19
CA LYS A 477 -1.54 19.68 32.96
C LYS A 477 -0.03 19.59 32.83
N ARG A 478 0.61 18.57 33.42
CA ARG A 478 2.04 18.31 33.35
C ARG A 478 2.45 17.42 32.17
N MET A 479 1.49 16.92 31.39
CA MET A 479 1.82 16.20 30.15
C MET A 479 2.53 17.12 29.17
N PRO A 480 3.66 16.69 28.56
CA PRO A 480 4.32 17.42 27.47
C PRO A 480 3.33 17.68 26.33
N LEU A 481 3.45 18.82 25.67
CA LEU A 481 2.54 19.19 24.58
C LEU A 481 2.64 18.26 23.38
N ASP A 482 3.81 17.73 23.08
CA ASP A 482 4.06 16.80 21.99
C ASP A 482 3.48 15.39 22.23
N GLU A 483 3.21 15.03 23.48
CA GLU A 483 2.54 13.76 23.85
C GLU A 483 1.01 13.92 23.93
N ARG A 484 0.48 15.12 23.71
CA ARG A 484 -0.96 15.38 23.63
C ARG A 484 -1.48 15.15 22.22
N LEU A 485 -2.76 14.91 22.13
CA LEU A 485 -3.47 14.68 20.88
C LEU A 485 -4.00 16.01 20.32
N PHE A 486 -3.88 16.19 19.00
CA PHE A 486 -4.36 17.37 18.29
C PHE A 486 -5.29 16.97 17.15
N LEU A 487 -6.31 17.77 16.85
CA LEU A 487 -7.35 17.43 15.88
C LEU A 487 -7.62 18.57 14.90
N GLY A 488 -7.95 18.21 13.67
CA GLY A 488 -8.28 19.11 12.56
C GLY A 488 -7.29 19.06 11.41
N GLY A 489 -7.71 19.53 10.25
CA GLY A 489 -6.91 19.55 9.02
C GLY A 489 -7.20 18.39 8.08
N ASP A 490 -6.55 18.43 6.92
CA ASP A 490 -6.86 17.60 5.75
C ASP A 490 -6.66 16.11 5.99
N ASN A 491 -5.71 15.75 6.88
CA ASN A 491 -5.40 14.37 7.23
C ASN A 491 -6.29 13.80 8.34
N MET A 492 -7.13 14.62 8.97
CA MET A 492 -7.99 14.22 10.08
C MET A 492 -9.46 14.54 9.78
N ILE A 493 -9.86 15.80 9.82
CA ILE A 493 -11.22 16.26 9.53
C ILE A 493 -11.14 17.38 8.49
N ARG A 494 -11.46 17.07 7.26
CA ARG A 494 -11.42 18.01 6.13
C ARG A 494 -12.44 19.14 6.32
N GLY A 495 -12.11 20.32 5.85
CA GLY A 495 -12.95 21.52 6.04
C GLY A 495 -12.68 22.30 7.32
N TYR A 496 -11.91 21.72 8.26
CA TYR A 496 -11.45 22.42 9.46
C TYR A 496 -9.97 22.79 9.35
N ARG A 497 -9.57 23.87 10.02
CA ARG A 497 -8.15 24.27 10.11
C ARG A 497 -7.33 23.22 10.86
N PRO A 498 -6.09 22.99 10.45
CA PRO A 498 -5.19 22.09 11.15
C PRO A 498 -5.06 22.43 12.63
N TYR A 499 -5.24 21.41 13.49
CA TYR A 499 -5.04 21.47 14.94
C TYR A 499 -5.91 22.46 15.71
N LYS A 500 -6.92 23.06 15.09
CA LYS A 500 -7.79 24.08 15.73
C LYS A 500 -9.07 23.51 16.34
N LEU A 501 -9.25 22.19 16.37
CA LEU A 501 -10.38 21.56 17.04
C LEU A 501 -9.98 21.09 18.44
N GLY A 502 -10.92 21.24 19.41
CA GLY A 502 -10.76 20.76 20.78
C GLY A 502 -10.32 21.81 21.79
N PRO A 503 -9.68 21.40 22.89
CA PRO A 503 -9.27 22.28 23.98
C PRO A 503 -8.24 23.33 23.55
N ARG A 504 -8.38 24.54 24.10
CA ARG A 504 -7.48 25.67 23.82
C ARG A 504 -6.96 26.32 25.10
N PHE A 505 -5.85 26.99 24.99
CA PHE A 505 -5.40 27.95 25.99
C PHE A 505 -6.23 29.25 25.92
N ILE A 506 -6.10 30.11 26.91
CA ILE A 506 -6.83 31.39 26.96
C ILE A 506 -6.51 32.29 25.76
N ASP A 507 -5.27 32.26 25.26
CA ASP A 507 -4.80 33.00 24.08
C ASP A 507 -5.35 32.45 22.75
N GLY A 508 -6.06 31.32 22.80
CA GLY A 508 -6.70 30.67 21.65
C GLY A 508 -5.82 29.62 20.94
N ASP A 509 -4.60 29.40 21.39
CA ASP A 509 -3.74 28.36 20.83
C ASP A 509 -4.19 26.97 21.26
N PRO A 510 -3.96 25.94 20.41
CA PRO A 510 -4.32 24.56 20.72
C PRO A 510 -3.60 24.06 21.97
N ARG A 511 -4.35 23.55 22.93
CA ARG A 511 -3.83 22.92 24.15
C ARG A 511 -3.57 21.42 23.98
N GLY A 512 -4.20 20.81 22.99
CA GLY A 512 -4.23 19.38 22.82
C GLY A 512 -5.18 18.68 23.81
N GLY A 513 -5.37 17.39 23.62
CA GLY A 513 -6.28 16.54 24.40
C GLY A 513 -5.64 15.25 24.87
N MET A 514 -6.42 14.47 25.65
CA MET A 514 -6.06 13.16 26.17
C MET A 514 -6.88 12.03 25.52
N SER A 515 -7.97 12.37 24.86
CA SER A 515 -8.86 11.42 24.16
C SER A 515 -9.20 11.99 22.80
N MET A 516 -8.98 11.21 21.74
CA MET A 516 -9.27 11.58 20.36
C MET A 516 -9.93 10.44 19.62
N GLN A 517 -10.96 10.77 18.87
CA GLN A 517 -11.62 9.87 17.93
C GLN A 517 -11.75 10.56 16.58
N ILE A 518 -11.53 9.79 15.50
CA ILE A 518 -11.73 10.23 14.13
C ILE A 518 -12.52 9.15 13.40
N TYR A 519 -13.53 9.56 12.67
CA TYR A 519 -14.33 8.72 11.79
C TYR A 519 -14.33 9.33 10.40
N SER A 520 -14.20 8.51 9.38
CA SER A 520 -14.26 8.99 8.00
C SER A 520 -14.91 7.94 7.12
N ILE A 521 -15.82 8.38 6.29
CA ILE A 521 -16.44 7.60 5.22
C ILE A 521 -16.11 8.32 3.93
N GLU A 522 -15.56 7.60 2.97
CA GLU A 522 -15.22 8.16 1.67
C GLU A 522 -15.63 7.20 0.56
N ALA A 523 -16.44 7.69 -0.38
CA ALA A 523 -16.74 7.00 -1.62
C ALA A 523 -15.92 7.64 -2.74
N SER A 524 -15.07 6.85 -3.39
CA SER A 524 -14.21 7.31 -4.48
C SER A 524 -14.51 6.56 -5.77
N ARG A 525 -14.37 7.25 -6.90
CA ARG A 525 -14.55 6.70 -8.23
C ARG A 525 -13.45 7.16 -9.17
N ARG A 526 -12.85 6.21 -9.87
CA ARG A 526 -11.89 6.50 -10.94
C ARG A 526 -12.65 7.08 -12.14
N LEU A 527 -12.41 8.35 -12.43
CA LEU A 527 -13.00 9.07 -13.54
C LEU A 527 -12.19 8.85 -14.82
N MET A 528 -10.85 8.89 -14.68
CA MET A 528 -9.86 8.67 -15.73
C MET A 528 -8.66 7.89 -15.18
N LYS A 529 -7.72 7.47 -16.03
CA LYS A 529 -6.50 6.73 -15.62
C LYS A 529 -5.76 7.40 -14.46
N ASN A 530 -5.66 8.74 -14.49
CA ASN A 530 -4.91 9.54 -13.53
C ASN A 530 -5.80 10.43 -12.64
N LEU A 531 -7.13 10.35 -12.77
CA LEU A 531 -8.08 11.21 -12.05
C LEU A 531 -9.09 10.37 -11.28
N GLU A 532 -9.17 10.60 -9.97
CA GLU A 532 -10.17 10.01 -9.07
C GLU A 532 -10.99 11.13 -8.43
N GLY A 533 -12.32 11.03 -8.51
CA GLY A 533 -13.23 11.87 -7.75
C GLY A 533 -13.65 11.19 -6.47
N PHE A 534 -13.91 11.97 -5.40
CA PHE A 534 -14.41 11.41 -4.15
C PHE A 534 -15.36 12.34 -3.43
N VAL A 535 -16.26 11.75 -2.67
CA VAL A 535 -17.12 12.41 -1.69
C VAL A 535 -16.84 11.85 -0.31
N PHE A 536 -16.98 12.67 0.73
CA PHE A 536 -16.63 12.24 2.07
C PHE A 536 -17.54 12.81 3.17
N CYS A 537 -17.56 12.10 4.28
CA CYS A 537 -18.11 12.56 5.54
C CYS A 537 -17.08 12.24 6.64
N ASP A 538 -16.59 13.28 7.31
CA ASP A 538 -15.62 13.17 8.41
C ASP A 538 -16.27 13.59 9.72
N GLY A 539 -15.89 12.91 10.80
CA GLY A 539 -16.29 13.25 12.17
C GLY A 539 -15.13 13.06 13.14
N GLY A 540 -15.05 13.88 14.17
CA GLY A 540 -14.05 13.67 15.20
C GLY A 540 -14.30 14.44 16.47
N HIS A 541 -13.71 13.95 17.53
CA HIS A 541 -13.80 14.50 18.88
C HIS A 541 -12.43 14.56 19.53
N LEU A 542 -12.16 15.64 20.26
CA LEU A 542 -10.95 15.79 21.05
C LEU A 542 -11.31 16.37 22.41
N SER A 543 -10.92 15.67 23.48
CA SER A 543 -11.18 16.05 24.86
C SER A 543 -9.91 16.05 25.71
N PHE A 544 -9.87 16.94 26.69
CA PHE A 544 -8.83 16.95 27.73
C PHE A 544 -9.10 15.93 28.85
N SER A 545 -10.27 15.27 28.84
CA SER A 545 -10.63 14.19 29.74
C SER A 545 -10.02 12.89 29.31
N ARG A 546 -9.77 11.98 30.26
CA ARG A 546 -9.30 10.61 29.97
C ARG A 546 -10.45 9.77 29.47
N PHE A 547 -10.23 8.92 28.48
CA PHE A 547 -11.19 7.95 27.96
C PHE A 547 -12.58 8.55 27.65
N ASP A 548 -12.60 9.80 27.16
CA ASP A 548 -13.84 10.44 26.73
C ASP A 548 -14.14 10.06 25.27
N PHE A 549 -15.21 9.32 25.05
CA PHE A 549 -15.65 8.85 23.73
C PHE A 549 -16.53 9.86 22.98
N GLY A 550 -16.80 11.03 23.54
CA GLY A 550 -17.58 12.06 22.88
C GLY A 550 -19.05 11.72 22.64
N LEU A 551 -19.62 10.78 23.41
CA LEU A 551 -20.99 10.28 23.24
C LEU A 551 -22.10 11.27 23.65
N GLY A 552 -21.79 12.56 23.80
CA GLY A 552 -22.76 13.63 24.11
C GLY A 552 -23.13 14.44 22.87
N SER A 553 -24.34 14.98 22.82
CA SER A 553 -24.80 15.84 21.71
C SER A 553 -23.88 17.08 21.55
N GLY A 554 -23.52 17.40 20.29
CA GLY A 554 -22.72 18.57 19.94
C GLY A 554 -21.21 18.49 20.23
N ARG A 555 -20.69 17.36 20.66
CA ARG A 555 -19.25 17.20 20.95
C ARG A 555 -18.43 16.77 19.74
N ILE A 556 -19.02 16.09 18.77
CA ILE A 556 -18.33 15.62 17.56
C ILE A 556 -18.36 16.74 16.53
N SER A 557 -17.19 17.16 16.04
CA SER A 557 -17.06 18.08 14.91
C SER A 557 -17.20 17.29 13.62
N THR A 558 -18.15 17.65 12.77
CA THR A 558 -18.48 16.92 11.53
C THR A 558 -18.31 17.80 10.31
N SER A 559 -17.95 17.19 9.19
CA SER A 559 -17.86 17.83 7.89
C SER A 559 -18.22 16.88 6.76
N VAL A 560 -18.73 17.46 5.68
CA VAL A 560 -19.01 16.74 4.42
C VAL A 560 -18.34 17.49 3.28
N GLY A 561 -18.04 16.79 2.21
CA GLY A 561 -17.42 17.46 1.08
C GLY A 561 -17.13 16.54 -0.08
N LEU A 562 -16.45 17.12 -1.06
CA LEU A 562 -16.04 16.45 -2.28
C LEU A 562 -14.63 16.91 -2.69
N GLY A 563 -14.01 16.11 -3.54
CA GLY A 563 -12.68 16.44 -4.03
C GLY A 563 -12.25 15.56 -5.19
N ILE A 564 -11.05 15.85 -5.66
CA ILE A 564 -10.39 15.10 -6.71
C ILE A 564 -8.96 14.74 -6.28
N ARG A 565 -8.48 13.61 -6.76
CA ARG A 565 -7.08 13.18 -6.67
C ARG A 565 -6.54 13.05 -8.09
N PHE A 566 -5.48 13.75 -8.35
CA PHE A 566 -4.80 13.74 -9.64
C PHE A 566 -3.39 13.18 -9.50
N LYS A 567 -3.08 12.13 -10.27
CA LYS A 567 -1.76 11.51 -10.30
C LYS A 567 -0.97 12.16 -11.44
N ILE A 568 0.04 12.96 -11.10
CA ILE A 568 0.86 13.70 -12.07
C ILE A 568 1.88 12.76 -12.72
N PHE A 569 2.62 12.00 -11.91
CA PHE A 569 3.62 11.04 -12.38
C PHE A 569 3.46 9.70 -11.68
N ASP A 570 3.90 8.62 -12.35
CA ASP A 570 3.99 7.31 -11.73
C ASP A 570 5.08 7.32 -10.64
N GLY A 571 4.76 6.73 -9.47
CA GLY A 571 5.65 6.74 -8.31
C GLY A 571 5.52 7.93 -7.37
N MET A 572 4.88 9.05 -7.78
CA MET A 572 4.61 10.18 -6.89
C MET A 572 3.24 10.04 -6.20
N PRO A 573 3.13 10.56 -4.96
CA PRO A 573 1.83 10.68 -4.30
C PRO A 573 0.88 11.57 -5.11
N PRO A 574 -0.44 11.27 -5.14
CA PRO A 574 -1.40 12.07 -5.87
C PRO A 574 -1.58 13.46 -5.26
N LEU A 575 -1.78 14.46 -6.11
CA LEU A 575 -2.25 15.77 -5.70
C LEU A 575 -3.74 15.67 -5.36
N THR A 576 -4.09 15.95 -4.12
CA THR A 576 -5.47 15.94 -3.61
C THR A 576 -5.97 17.36 -3.42
N MET A 577 -7.09 17.69 -4.01
CA MET A 577 -7.78 18.98 -3.85
C MET A 577 -9.25 18.74 -3.53
N GLY A 578 -9.82 19.56 -2.66
CA GLY A 578 -11.23 19.41 -2.34
C GLY A 578 -11.81 20.57 -1.54
N TYR A 579 -13.10 20.47 -1.35
CA TYR A 579 -13.88 21.42 -0.59
C TYR A 579 -14.70 20.68 0.48
N GLY A 580 -14.46 21.05 1.75
CA GLY A 580 -15.14 20.49 2.91
C GLY A 580 -16.00 21.57 3.58
N ILE A 581 -17.24 21.19 3.89
CA ILE A 581 -18.22 22.03 4.58
C ILE A 581 -18.34 21.53 6.01
N PRO A 582 -17.82 22.27 7.01
CA PRO A 582 -18.08 21.98 8.40
C PRO A 582 -19.56 22.15 8.72
N LEU A 583 -20.17 21.15 9.38
CA LEU A 583 -21.58 21.16 9.71
C LEU A 583 -21.86 21.86 11.06
N ASN A 584 -20.92 21.82 11.99
CA ASN A 584 -21.09 22.35 13.36
C ASN A 584 -19.84 23.08 13.90
N PRO A 585 -19.30 24.08 13.16
CA PRO A 585 -18.15 24.84 13.62
C PRO A 585 -18.53 25.70 14.83
N LYS A 586 -17.68 25.72 15.85
CA LYS A 586 -17.89 26.57 17.05
C LYS A 586 -17.51 28.02 16.80
N SER A 587 -16.59 28.27 15.86
CA SER A 587 -16.16 29.60 15.47
C SER A 587 -15.72 29.64 14.01
N ARG A 588 -15.78 30.83 13.35
CA ARG A 588 -15.22 31.02 12.00
C ARG A 588 -13.71 30.73 11.93
N GLY A 589 -13.00 30.92 13.04
CA GLY A 589 -11.57 30.66 13.13
C GLY A 589 -11.19 29.16 12.99
N GLU A 590 -12.15 28.24 13.13
CA GLU A 590 -11.94 26.80 12.95
C GLU A 590 -12.10 26.35 11.49
N VAL A 591 -12.73 27.16 10.65
CA VAL A 591 -13.13 26.77 9.30
C VAL A 591 -12.00 27.02 8.28
N LYS A 592 -11.73 26.03 7.43
CA LYS A 592 -10.92 26.12 6.23
C LYS A 592 -11.46 25.13 5.19
N SER A 593 -12.45 25.60 4.44
CA SER A 593 -13.23 24.73 3.53
C SER A 593 -12.41 24.18 2.37
N PHE A 594 -11.54 24.99 1.76
CA PHE A 594 -10.66 24.49 0.68
C PHE A 594 -9.41 23.86 1.25
N PHE A 595 -9.07 22.68 0.73
CA PHE A 595 -7.85 21.99 1.08
C PHE A 595 -7.11 21.50 -0.17
N ILE A 596 -5.79 21.48 -0.07
CA ILE A 596 -4.89 20.94 -1.08
C ILE A 596 -3.73 20.26 -0.37
N SER A 597 -3.39 19.06 -0.81
CA SER A 597 -2.27 18.30 -0.26
C SER A 597 -1.67 17.38 -1.31
N VAL A 598 -0.39 17.05 -1.15
CA VAL A 598 0.29 16.01 -1.92
C VAL A 598 0.41 14.79 -1.02
N GLY A 599 -0.14 13.66 -1.44
CA GLY A 599 -0.16 12.42 -0.67
C GLY A 599 -1.55 11.87 -0.44
N GLY A 600 -1.61 10.63 0.02
CA GLY A 600 -2.83 9.93 0.38
C GLY A 600 -3.11 10.00 1.88
N ARG A 601 -4.39 10.04 2.24
CA ARG A 601 -4.87 9.99 3.63
C ARG A 601 -5.10 8.57 4.13
N PHE A 602 -5.38 7.64 3.21
CA PHE A 602 -5.72 6.25 3.48
C PHE A 602 -4.57 5.33 3.12
#